data_7c85819e39be52d73ae0b5fb91c19a0c
#
_entry.id   7c85819e39be52d73ae0b5fb91c19a0c
#
_cell.length_a   1.000
_cell.length_b   1.000
_cell.length_c   1.000
_cell.angle_alpha   90.00
_cell.angle_beta   90.00
_cell.angle_gamma   90.00
#
_symmetry.space_group_name_H-M   'P 1'
#
loop_
_entity.id
_entity.type
_entity.pdbx_description
1 polymer ?
#
loop_
_entity_poly.entity_id
_entity_poly.type
_entity_poly.pdbx_seq_one_letter_code
_entity_poly.pdbx_strand_id
1 'polypeptide(L)'
;PYTPSTPSTPSAPGLDKTKTDSAAAINAAATANKYDAAEQAEVKKILDKANADIKNAKTEAEVKAIEEAAQAEIDKILTTEEKAIVAALDNVEKRDFETKSKVITRKGGKKVIRLTWTAPDGVDVDGYEIFRSTKKNSGFGKKPYFTTSNTSYTNTKDLKAGKTYYYKVRAFVVINGERVYTDYSMKAFRTIK
;
A
#
# COMPACT_ATOMS: atom_id res chain seq x y z
N PRO A 1 -41.07 40.15 32.32
CA PRO A 1 -40.63 40.21 30.96
C PRO A 1 -40.43 38.78 30.42
N TYR A 2 -41.29 38.40 29.48
CA TYR A 2 -41.25 37.13 28.81
C TYR A 2 -40.27 37.30 27.64
N THR A 3 -39.12 36.61 27.66
CA THR A 3 -38.26 36.50 26.50
C THR A 3 -38.77 35.38 25.63
N PRO A 4 -39.21 35.66 24.40
CA PRO A 4 -39.58 34.57 23.49
C PRO A 4 -38.34 33.79 23.08
N SER A 5 -38.35 32.50 23.36
CA SER A 5 -37.36 31.56 22.78
C SER A 5 -37.50 31.59 21.26
N THR A 6 -36.43 31.91 20.55
CA THR A 6 -36.35 31.81 19.11
C THR A 6 -36.69 30.39 18.69
N PRO A 7 -37.63 30.19 17.76
CA PRO A 7 -37.91 28.85 17.26
C PRO A 7 -36.67 28.33 16.51
N SER A 8 -36.19 27.16 16.89
CA SER A 8 -35.18 26.43 16.10
C SER A 8 -35.80 26.19 14.75
N THR A 9 -35.15 26.68 13.70
CA THR A 9 -35.52 26.42 12.30
C THR A 9 -35.51 24.90 12.10
N PRO A 10 -36.60 24.25 11.61
CA PRO A 10 -36.57 22.83 11.32
C PRO A 10 -35.47 22.54 10.30
N SER A 11 -34.63 21.57 10.58
CA SER A 11 -33.66 21.07 9.58
C SER A 11 -34.40 20.67 8.31
N ALA A 12 -33.81 20.98 7.15
CA ALA A 12 -34.37 20.51 5.88
C ALA A 12 -34.43 18.96 5.87
N PRO A 13 -35.51 18.34 5.41
CA PRO A 13 -35.67 16.88 5.42
C PRO A 13 -34.50 16.10 4.81
N GLY A 14 -33.76 16.69 3.86
CA GLY A 14 -32.54 16.15 3.28
C GLY A 14 -31.37 16.07 4.24
N LEU A 15 -31.16 17.11 5.05
CA LEU A 15 -30.04 17.18 5.99
C LEU A 15 -30.10 16.08 7.07
N ASP A 16 -31.27 15.83 7.63
CA ASP A 16 -31.44 14.81 8.67
C ASP A 16 -31.19 13.40 8.10
N LYS A 17 -31.67 13.15 6.87
CA LYS A 17 -31.37 11.91 6.16
C LYS A 17 -29.87 11.77 5.90
N THR A 18 -29.21 12.79 5.38
CA THR A 18 -27.77 12.78 5.10
C THR A 18 -26.97 12.51 6.38
N LYS A 19 -27.35 13.12 7.51
CA LYS A 19 -26.72 12.85 8.83
C LYS A 19 -26.84 11.38 9.24
N THR A 20 -28.03 10.81 9.08
CA THR A 20 -28.28 9.41 9.43
C THR A 20 -27.49 8.46 8.54
N ASP A 21 -27.50 8.70 7.22
CA ASP A 21 -26.83 7.86 6.25
C ASP A 21 -25.28 7.91 6.45
N SER A 22 -24.72 9.11 6.65
CA SER A 22 -23.28 9.29 6.87
C SER A 22 -22.81 8.68 8.19
N ALA A 23 -23.58 8.84 9.27
CA ALA A 23 -23.29 8.18 10.54
C ALA A 23 -23.32 6.66 10.41
N ALA A 24 -24.27 6.11 9.67
CA ALA A 24 -24.35 4.67 9.39
C ALA A 24 -23.15 4.20 8.55
N ALA A 25 -22.74 4.98 7.53
CA ALA A 25 -21.63 4.64 6.65
C ALA A 25 -20.29 4.54 7.40
N ILE A 26 -19.95 5.55 8.22
CA ILE A 26 -18.70 5.52 9.01
C ILE A 26 -18.69 4.42 10.07
N ASN A 27 -19.83 4.14 10.70
CA ASN A 27 -19.95 3.05 11.68
C ASN A 27 -19.82 1.68 11.01
N ALA A 28 -20.34 1.50 9.79
CA ALA A 28 -20.20 0.27 9.02
C ALA A 28 -18.75 0.02 8.55
N ALA A 29 -18.03 1.08 8.17
CA ALA A 29 -16.62 1.00 7.79
C ALA A 29 -15.72 0.54 8.94
N ALA A 30 -16.11 0.84 10.17
CA ALA A 30 -15.40 0.53 11.41
C ALA A 30 -15.82 -0.79 12.06
N THR A 31 -16.13 -1.82 11.28
CA THR A 31 -16.55 -3.12 11.84
C THR A 31 -15.49 -3.67 12.79
N ALA A 32 -15.88 -3.89 14.05
CA ALA A 32 -15.00 -4.22 15.17
C ALA A 32 -14.12 -5.47 14.97
N ASN A 33 -14.52 -6.40 14.13
CA ASN A 33 -13.82 -7.67 13.89
C ASN A 33 -12.54 -7.53 13.01
N LYS A 34 -12.27 -6.34 12.47
CA LYS A 34 -11.09 -6.09 11.63
C LYS A 34 -9.88 -5.59 12.42
N TYR A 35 -10.08 -5.16 13.66
CA TYR A 35 -9.08 -4.46 14.47
C TYR A 35 -8.84 -5.20 15.78
N ASP A 36 -7.63 -5.16 16.30
CA ASP A 36 -7.36 -5.60 17.67
C ASP A 36 -7.83 -4.53 18.70
N ALA A 37 -7.69 -4.83 19.99
CA ALA A 37 -8.27 -4.00 21.05
C ALA A 37 -7.70 -2.54 21.07
N ALA A 38 -6.44 -2.36 20.66
CA ALA A 38 -5.80 -1.03 20.66
C ALA A 38 -6.34 -0.18 19.51
N GLU A 39 -6.40 -0.74 18.31
CA GLU A 39 -6.95 -0.07 17.14
C GLU A 39 -8.46 0.14 17.26
N GLN A 40 -9.20 -0.80 17.86
CA GLN A 40 -10.62 -0.59 18.16
C GLN A 40 -10.86 0.66 19.01
N ALA A 41 -9.99 0.90 20.00
CA ALA A 41 -10.09 2.10 20.84
C ALA A 41 -9.79 3.38 20.04
N GLU A 42 -8.87 3.34 19.08
CA GLU A 42 -8.56 4.45 18.20
C GLU A 42 -9.68 4.72 17.20
N VAL A 43 -10.15 3.70 16.51
CA VAL A 43 -11.31 3.78 15.60
C VAL A 43 -12.52 4.34 16.35
N LYS A 44 -12.79 3.87 17.57
CA LYS A 44 -13.90 4.39 18.39
C LYS A 44 -13.79 5.88 18.65
N LYS A 45 -12.61 6.42 18.95
CA LYS A 45 -12.42 7.87 19.15
C LYS A 45 -12.74 8.66 17.88
N ILE A 46 -12.33 8.17 16.72
CA ILE A 46 -12.65 8.80 15.44
C ILE A 46 -14.15 8.81 15.21
N LEU A 47 -14.82 7.66 15.44
CA LEU A 47 -16.27 7.54 15.30
C LEU A 47 -17.04 8.47 16.27
N ASP A 48 -16.67 8.48 17.54
CA ASP A 48 -17.32 9.30 18.55
C ASP A 48 -17.24 10.79 18.17
N LYS A 49 -16.05 11.23 17.71
CA LYS A 49 -15.84 12.60 17.23
C LYS A 49 -16.66 12.88 15.96
N ALA A 50 -16.59 12.04 14.95
CA ALA A 50 -17.29 12.23 13.69
C ALA A 50 -18.82 12.26 13.89
N ASN A 51 -19.37 11.37 14.72
CA ASN A 51 -20.80 11.34 15.03
C ASN A 51 -21.24 12.63 15.77
N ALA A 52 -20.41 13.17 16.68
CA ALA A 52 -20.70 14.43 17.33
C ALA A 52 -20.67 15.61 16.34
N ASP A 53 -19.68 15.65 15.45
CA ASP A 53 -19.53 16.69 14.43
C ASP A 53 -20.69 16.62 13.40
N ILE A 54 -21.08 15.44 12.94
CA ILE A 54 -22.25 15.22 12.05
C ILE A 54 -23.53 15.76 12.71
N LYS A 55 -23.73 15.46 14.00
CA LYS A 55 -24.91 15.96 14.73
C LYS A 55 -25.00 17.48 14.71
N ASN A 56 -23.86 18.17 14.83
CA ASN A 56 -23.76 19.61 14.89
C ASN A 56 -23.71 20.30 13.52
N ALA A 57 -23.44 19.58 12.44
CA ALA A 57 -23.36 20.09 11.08
C ALA A 57 -24.67 20.81 10.65
N LYS A 58 -24.53 21.88 9.89
CA LYS A 58 -25.64 22.72 9.44
C LYS A 58 -26.01 22.50 7.98
N THR A 59 -25.12 21.86 7.20
CA THR A 59 -25.32 21.62 5.78
C THR A 59 -24.96 20.17 5.41
N GLU A 60 -25.52 19.67 4.33
CA GLU A 60 -25.17 18.35 3.77
C GLU A 60 -23.70 18.29 3.33
N ALA A 61 -23.14 19.41 2.85
CA ALA A 61 -21.73 19.50 2.46
C ALA A 61 -20.80 19.32 3.67
N GLU A 62 -21.13 19.93 4.83
CA GLU A 62 -20.39 19.74 6.07
C GLU A 62 -20.47 18.28 6.54
N VAL A 63 -21.63 17.64 6.48
CA VAL A 63 -21.80 16.23 6.84
C VAL A 63 -20.92 15.34 5.97
N LYS A 64 -20.92 15.54 4.66
CA LYS A 64 -20.08 14.76 3.75
C LYS A 64 -18.59 14.97 3.97
N ALA A 65 -18.15 16.19 4.23
CA ALA A 65 -16.75 16.48 4.54
C ALA A 65 -16.30 15.78 5.84
N ILE A 66 -17.17 15.70 6.86
CA ILE A 66 -16.89 14.98 8.10
C ILE A 66 -16.80 13.46 7.84
N GLU A 67 -17.72 12.90 7.05
CA GLU A 67 -17.71 11.50 6.63
C GLU A 67 -16.40 11.13 5.94
N GLU A 68 -16.02 11.90 4.91
CA GLU A 68 -14.79 11.69 4.13
C GLU A 68 -13.53 11.79 5.02
N ALA A 69 -13.50 12.79 5.93
CA ALA A 69 -12.37 12.96 6.85
C ALA A 69 -12.26 11.78 7.84
N ALA A 70 -13.38 11.34 8.42
CA ALA A 70 -13.40 10.22 9.35
C ALA A 70 -12.99 8.92 8.65
N GLN A 71 -13.50 8.66 7.45
CA GLN A 71 -13.11 7.50 6.65
C GLN A 71 -11.61 7.51 6.35
N ALA A 72 -11.06 8.66 5.92
CA ALA A 72 -9.64 8.81 5.62
C ALA A 72 -8.74 8.63 6.86
N GLU A 73 -9.23 8.92 8.07
CA GLU A 73 -8.51 8.64 9.32
C GLU A 73 -8.58 7.14 9.67
N ILE A 74 -9.74 6.51 9.53
CA ILE A 74 -9.93 5.07 9.77
C ILE A 74 -9.08 4.24 8.80
N ASP A 75 -9.02 4.62 7.52
CA ASP A 75 -8.24 3.92 6.49
C ASP A 75 -6.73 3.93 6.75
N LYS A 76 -6.23 4.79 7.63
CA LYS A 76 -4.81 4.78 8.05
C LYS A 76 -4.52 3.76 9.14
N ILE A 77 -5.54 3.28 9.83
CA ILE A 77 -5.40 2.29 10.90
C ILE A 77 -5.33 0.91 10.27
N LEU A 78 -4.21 0.22 10.46
CA LEU A 78 -4.04 -1.13 9.92
C LEU A 78 -4.96 -2.12 10.65
N THR A 79 -5.68 -2.90 9.88
CA THR A 79 -6.45 -4.05 10.39
C THR A 79 -5.50 -5.14 10.93
N THR A 80 -6.02 -6.06 11.71
CA THR A 80 -5.26 -7.21 12.22
C THR A 80 -4.65 -8.04 11.08
N GLU A 81 -5.39 -8.20 9.98
CA GLU A 81 -4.91 -8.91 8.78
C GLU A 81 -3.78 -8.15 8.08
N GLU A 82 -3.92 -6.83 7.89
CA GLU A 82 -2.87 -5.99 7.28
C GLU A 82 -1.59 -5.96 8.10
N LYS A 83 -1.71 -5.93 9.44
CA LYS A 83 -0.55 -6.06 10.35
C LYS A 83 0.15 -7.42 10.20
N ALA A 84 -0.61 -8.48 10.05
CA ALA A 84 -0.04 -9.81 9.82
C ALA A 84 0.70 -9.85 8.47
N ILE A 85 0.17 -9.21 7.43
CA ILE A 85 0.84 -9.07 6.13
C ILE A 85 2.15 -8.26 6.28
N VAL A 86 2.12 -7.12 6.96
CA VAL A 86 3.33 -6.32 7.22
C VAL A 86 4.39 -7.14 7.95
N ALA A 87 3.99 -7.83 9.02
CA ALA A 87 4.90 -8.70 9.77
C ALA A 87 5.45 -9.85 8.91
N ALA A 88 4.64 -10.43 8.03
CA ALA A 88 5.09 -11.46 7.10
C ALA A 88 6.12 -10.93 6.10
N LEU A 89 5.91 -9.71 5.56
CA LEU A 89 6.87 -9.06 4.66
C LEU A 89 8.21 -8.76 5.34
N ASP A 90 8.18 -8.30 6.60
CA ASP A 90 9.37 -8.00 7.41
C ASP A 90 10.17 -9.27 7.75
N ASN A 91 9.49 -10.41 7.89
CA ASN A 91 10.10 -11.70 8.20
C ASN A 91 10.67 -12.44 6.99
N VAL A 92 10.49 -11.94 5.76
CA VAL A 92 11.05 -12.56 4.56
C VAL A 92 12.59 -12.50 4.60
N GLU A 93 13.23 -13.66 4.80
CA GLU A 93 14.67 -13.73 4.81
C GLU A 93 15.27 -13.64 3.39
N LYS A 94 16.42 -12.95 3.28
CA LYS A 94 17.11 -12.78 1.98
C LYS A 94 17.51 -14.10 1.31
N ARG A 95 17.74 -15.15 2.11
CA ARG A 95 18.09 -16.49 1.61
C ARG A 95 16.91 -17.18 0.94
N ASP A 96 15.69 -16.93 1.41
CA ASP A 96 14.45 -17.54 0.88
C ASP A 96 13.91 -16.72 -0.30
N PHE A 97 14.32 -15.47 -0.39
CA PHE A 97 14.06 -14.59 -1.53
C PHE A 97 15.31 -14.43 -2.40
N GLU A 98 15.69 -15.52 -3.09
CA GLU A 98 16.88 -15.55 -3.94
C GLU A 98 16.58 -15.08 -5.36
N THR A 99 17.37 -14.13 -5.87
CA THR A 99 17.33 -13.74 -7.29
C THR A 99 18.46 -14.40 -8.06
N LYS A 100 18.11 -15.19 -9.09
CA LYS A 100 19.02 -15.83 -10.03
C LYS A 100 19.10 -15.03 -11.32
N SER A 101 20.24 -15.15 -12.01
CA SER A 101 20.42 -14.48 -13.30
C SER A 101 21.18 -15.36 -14.29
N LYS A 102 20.83 -15.26 -15.58
CA LYS A 102 21.56 -15.90 -16.68
C LYS A 102 21.62 -14.98 -17.90
N VAL A 103 22.70 -15.12 -18.70
CA VAL A 103 22.75 -14.52 -20.04
C VAL A 103 22.05 -15.46 -21.02
N ILE A 104 21.21 -14.90 -21.87
CA ILE A 104 20.54 -15.61 -22.96
C ILE A 104 20.97 -14.92 -24.26
N THR A 105 21.35 -15.71 -25.26
CA THR A 105 21.58 -15.23 -26.62
C THR A 105 20.29 -15.42 -27.42
N ARG A 106 19.74 -14.33 -27.94
CA ARG A 106 18.57 -14.32 -28.81
C ARG A 106 18.95 -14.48 -30.27
N LYS A 107 17.96 -14.73 -31.13
CA LYS A 107 18.13 -14.74 -32.59
C LYS A 107 18.84 -13.45 -33.02
N GLY A 108 19.85 -13.56 -33.87
CA GLY A 108 20.71 -12.42 -34.27
C GLY A 108 21.86 -12.11 -33.31
N GLY A 109 22.19 -13.01 -32.37
CA GLY A 109 23.36 -12.89 -31.48
C GLY A 109 23.19 -11.90 -30.31
N LYS A 110 22.03 -11.21 -30.19
CA LYS A 110 21.79 -10.25 -29.12
C LYS A 110 21.75 -10.92 -27.76
N LYS A 111 22.64 -10.52 -26.87
CA LYS A 111 22.70 -11.01 -25.48
C LYS A 111 21.77 -10.19 -24.59
N VAL A 112 21.02 -10.91 -23.74
CA VAL A 112 20.08 -10.35 -22.75
C VAL A 112 20.32 -11.02 -21.39
N ILE A 113 19.92 -10.38 -20.30
CA ILE A 113 20.02 -10.94 -18.96
C ILE A 113 18.61 -11.31 -18.49
N ARG A 114 18.35 -12.60 -18.26
CA ARG A 114 17.15 -13.08 -17.62
C ARG A 114 17.37 -13.21 -16.12
N LEU A 115 16.45 -12.64 -15.37
CA LEU A 115 16.32 -12.79 -13.93
C LEU A 115 15.15 -13.72 -13.61
N THR A 116 15.28 -14.50 -12.56
CA THR A 116 14.20 -15.30 -11.96
C THR A 116 14.36 -15.23 -10.45
N TRP A 117 13.26 -15.27 -9.73
CA TRP A 117 13.25 -15.32 -8.25
C TRP A 117 12.09 -16.19 -7.77
N THR A 118 12.20 -16.66 -6.53
CA THR A 118 11.09 -17.29 -5.81
C THR A 118 10.18 -16.21 -5.22
N ALA A 119 8.88 -16.46 -5.20
CA ALA A 119 7.97 -15.64 -4.41
C ALA A 119 8.30 -15.82 -2.93
N PRO A 120 8.15 -14.78 -2.09
CA PRO A 120 8.23 -14.94 -0.64
C PRO A 120 7.18 -15.94 -0.13
N ASP A 121 7.57 -16.82 0.78
CA ASP A 121 6.65 -17.74 1.44
C ASP A 121 5.80 -17.00 2.49
N GLY A 122 4.55 -17.46 2.65
CA GLY A 122 3.66 -16.99 3.72
C GLY A 122 3.02 -15.63 3.49
N VAL A 123 3.23 -15.00 2.32
CA VAL A 123 2.58 -13.74 1.96
C VAL A 123 2.28 -13.67 0.47
N ASP A 124 1.03 -13.36 0.13
CA ASP A 124 0.64 -13.05 -1.24
C ASP A 124 1.06 -11.62 -1.58
N VAL A 125 1.86 -11.46 -2.63
CA VAL A 125 2.41 -10.16 -3.03
C VAL A 125 1.78 -9.65 -4.32
N ASP A 126 1.53 -8.34 -4.40
CA ASP A 126 0.97 -7.68 -5.59
C ASP A 126 2.01 -7.53 -6.71
N GLY A 127 3.30 -7.56 -6.36
CA GLY A 127 4.34 -7.48 -7.36
C GLY A 127 5.74 -7.33 -6.83
N TYR A 128 6.64 -7.06 -7.76
CA TYR A 128 8.08 -6.99 -7.54
C TYR A 128 8.67 -5.75 -8.18
N GLU A 129 9.60 -5.13 -7.50
CA GLU A 129 10.42 -4.04 -8.01
C GLU A 129 11.84 -4.51 -8.24
N ILE A 130 12.35 -4.33 -9.46
CA ILE A 130 13.70 -4.70 -9.86
C ILE A 130 14.55 -3.44 -9.91
N PHE A 131 15.69 -3.47 -9.24
CA PHE A 131 16.69 -2.41 -9.27
C PHE A 131 17.94 -2.90 -9.98
N ARG A 132 18.54 -2.05 -10.81
CA ARG A 132 19.75 -2.36 -11.59
C ARG A 132 20.84 -1.34 -11.34
N SER A 133 22.08 -1.83 -11.26
CA SER A 133 23.28 -0.99 -11.24
C SER A 133 24.43 -1.62 -12.05
N THR A 134 25.39 -0.82 -12.45
CA THR A 134 26.70 -1.27 -12.95
C THR A 134 27.77 -1.28 -11.85
N LYS A 135 27.42 -0.83 -10.65
CA LYS A 135 28.27 -0.85 -9.45
C LYS A 135 27.75 -1.90 -8.48
N LYS A 136 28.65 -2.69 -7.85
CA LYS A 136 28.28 -3.81 -6.98
C LYS A 136 27.41 -3.41 -5.78
N ASN A 137 27.71 -2.28 -5.14
CA ASN A 137 27.11 -1.90 -3.86
C ASN A 137 26.40 -0.54 -3.88
N SER A 138 26.36 0.15 -5.01
CA SER A 138 25.79 1.49 -5.14
C SER A 138 25.13 1.71 -6.50
N GLY A 139 24.54 2.90 -6.71
CA GLY A 139 24.03 3.31 -8.03
C GLY A 139 22.76 2.62 -8.48
N PHE A 140 21.99 1.99 -7.56
CA PHE A 140 20.71 1.35 -7.89
C PHE A 140 19.55 2.34 -8.13
N GLY A 141 19.75 3.61 -7.80
CA GLY A 141 18.69 4.62 -7.90
C GLY A 141 17.62 4.52 -6.81
N LYS A 142 16.77 5.54 -6.75
CA LYS A 142 15.62 5.59 -5.82
C LYS A 142 14.38 4.94 -6.42
N LYS A 143 14.22 4.99 -7.75
CA LYS A 143 13.09 4.37 -8.47
C LYS A 143 13.50 3.01 -9.03
N PRO A 144 12.57 2.02 -9.05
CA PRO A 144 12.84 0.74 -9.66
C PRO A 144 13.15 0.88 -11.16
N TYR A 145 14.03 0.04 -11.66
CA TYR A 145 14.32 -0.09 -13.08
C TYR A 145 13.13 -0.71 -13.84
N PHE A 146 12.43 -1.62 -13.18
CA PHE A 146 11.24 -2.27 -13.70
C PHE A 146 10.34 -2.79 -12.57
N THR A 147 9.03 -2.84 -12.79
CA THR A 147 8.03 -3.41 -11.88
C THR A 147 7.22 -4.48 -12.61
N THR A 148 6.92 -5.58 -11.95
CA THR A 148 6.17 -6.72 -12.54
C THR A 148 5.46 -7.52 -11.45
N SER A 149 4.36 -8.18 -11.81
CA SER A 149 3.72 -9.22 -10.97
C SER A 149 4.32 -10.62 -11.19
N ASN A 150 5.14 -10.81 -12.23
CA ASN A 150 5.77 -12.10 -12.52
C ASN A 150 7.03 -12.31 -11.69
N THR A 151 7.38 -13.56 -11.41
CA THR A 151 8.62 -13.97 -10.75
C THR A 151 9.83 -14.06 -11.70
N SER A 152 9.77 -13.38 -12.84
CA SER A 152 10.89 -13.28 -13.78
C SER A 152 10.86 -11.98 -14.57
N TYR A 153 12.05 -11.55 -15.00
CA TYR A 153 12.22 -10.40 -15.87
C TYR A 153 13.37 -10.62 -16.83
N THR A 154 13.24 -10.17 -18.08
CA THR A 154 14.33 -10.22 -19.05
C THR A 154 14.75 -8.81 -19.44
N ASN A 155 15.93 -8.41 -18.98
CA ASN A 155 16.53 -7.14 -19.38
C ASN A 155 17.08 -7.25 -20.81
N THR A 156 16.49 -6.47 -21.71
CA THR A 156 16.84 -6.43 -23.15
C THR A 156 17.43 -5.10 -23.58
N LYS A 157 17.49 -4.10 -22.68
CA LYS A 157 17.91 -2.72 -22.99
C LYS A 157 19.18 -2.34 -22.21
N ASP A 158 19.96 -1.46 -22.81
CA ASP A 158 21.13 -0.82 -22.20
C ASP A 158 22.19 -1.81 -21.69
N LEU A 159 22.36 -2.91 -22.38
CA LEU A 159 23.38 -3.92 -22.10
C LEU A 159 24.57 -3.73 -23.06
N LYS A 160 25.76 -3.51 -22.49
CA LYS A 160 27.00 -3.33 -23.25
C LYS A 160 27.97 -4.47 -22.99
N ALA A 161 28.65 -4.94 -24.03
CA ALA A 161 29.71 -5.95 -23.92
C ALA A 161 30.79 -5.49 -22.92
N GLY A 162 31.35 -6.42 -22.17
CA GLY A 162 32.35 -6.17 -21.13
C GLY A 162 31.79 -5.57 -19.83
N LYS A 163 30.52 -5.19 -19.75
CA LYS A 163 29.93 -4.60 -18.53
C LYS A 163 29.23 -5.65 -17.67
N THR A 164 29.41 -5.51 -16.35
CA THR A 164 28.69 -6.29 -15.34
C THR A 164 27.49 -5.49 -14.84
N TYR A 165 26.37 -6.17 -14.73
CA TYR A 165 25.11 -5.62 -14.22
C TYR A 165 24.70 -6.37 -12.95
N TYR A 166 24.38 -5.61 -11.92
CA TYR A 166 23.92 -6.09 -10.62
C TYR A 166 22.44 -5.80 -10.47
N TYR A 167 21.71 -6.75 -9.94
CA TYR A 167 20.28 -6.66 -9.72
C TYR A 167 19.93 -7.02 -8.28
N LYS A 168 18.95 -6.36 -7.74
CA LYS A 168 18.26 -6.72 -6.52
C LYS A 168 16.76 -6.53 -6.75
N VAL A 169 15.96 -7.38 -6.11
CA VAL A 169 14.51 -7.39 -6.21
C VAL A 169 13.94 -7.20 -4.83
N ARG A 170 12.81 -6.56 -4.71
CA ARG A 170 11.96 -6.60 -3.51
C ARG A 170 10.53 -6.85 -3.93
N ALA A 171 9.78 -7.54 -3.11
CA ALA A 171 8.35 -7.72 -3.27
C ALA A 171 7.58 -6.59 -2.58
N PHE A 172 6.33 -6.38 -2.95
CA PHE A 172 5.44 -5.44 -2.28
C PHE A 172 4.00 -5.92 -2.25
N VAL A 173 3.29 -5.48 -1.22
CA VAL A 173 1.83 -5.51 -1.10
C VAL A 173 1.34 -4.07 -1.04
N VAL A 174 0.17 -3.79 -1.59
CA VAL A 174 -0.48 -2.47 -1.51
C VAL A 174 -1.48 -2.50 -0.35
N ILE A 175 -1.23 -1.70 0.68
CA ILE A 175 -2.11 -1.53 1.82
C ILE A 175 -2.51 -0.06 1.87
N ASN A 176 -3.80 0.22 1.89
CA ASN A 176 -4.34 1.59 1.92
C ASN A 176 -3.78 2.50 0.80
N GLY A 177 -3.56 1.92 -0.40
CA GLY A 177 -3.01 2.63 -1.55
C GLY A 177 -1.49 2.84 -1.54
N GLU A 178 -0.80 2.46 -0.47
CA GLU A 178 0.65 2.55 -0.34
C GLU A 178 1.34 1.19 -0.47
N ARG A 179 2.56 1.18 -1.01
CA ARG A 179 3.34 -0.05 -1.13
C ARG A 179 4.14 -0.30 0.14
N VAL A 180 3.90 -1.45 0.75
CA VAL A 180 4.72 -2.02 1.82
C VAL A 180 5.64 -3.08 1.22
N TYR A 181 6.90 -3.12 1.61
CA TYR A 181 7.93 -3.87 0.91
C TYR A 181 8.61 -4.90 1.82
N THR A 182 9.07 -5.98 1.20
CA THR A 182 10.10 -6.84 1.80
C THR A 182 11.46 -6.14 1.81
N ASP A 183 12.39 -6.68 2.57
CA ASP A 183 13.81 -6.43 2.33
C ASP A 183 14.18 -6.84 0.88
N TYR A 184 15.33 -6.33 0.41
CA TYR A 184 15.83 -6.72 -0.90
C TYR A 184 16.36 -8.16 -0.89
N SER A 185 16.08 -8.89 -1.97
CA SER A 185 16.68 -10.18 -2.26
C SER A 185 18.21 -10.15 -2.24
N MET A 186 18.83 -11.32 -2.20
CA MET A 186 20.24 -11.45 -2.53
C MET A 186 20.52 -10.92 -3.95
N LYS A 187 21.64 -10.20 -4.09
CA LYS A 187 22.02 -9.59 -5.38
C LYS A 187 22.41 -10.65 -6.41
N ALA A 188 21.78 -10.60 -7.57
CA ALA A 188 22.23 -11.32 -8.74
C ALA A 188 23.11 -10.43 -9.65
N PHE A 189 24.05 -11.01 -10.36
CA PHE A 189 24.86 -10.26 -11.32
C PHE A 189 25.26 -11.09 -12.53
N ARG A 190 25.49 -10.41 -13.66
CA ARG A 190 26.03 -11.01 -14.88
C ARG A 190 26.86 -10.01 -15.68
N THR A 191 27.91 -10.51 -16.28
CA THR A 191 28.69 -9.79 -17.28
C THR A 191 28.25 -10.17 -18.68
N ILE A 192 28.04 -9.20 -19.54
CA ILE A 192 27.81 -9.42 -20.97
C ILE A 192 29.18 -9.64 -21.64
N LYS A 193 29.45 -10.88 -22.04
CA LYS A 193 30.67 -11.24 -22.78
C LYS A 193 30.44 -11.12 -24.28
#